data_cb65b8cc04b2644902532a2eaa111c63
#
_entry.id   cb65b8cc04b2644902532a2eaa111c63
#
_cell.length_a   1.000
_cell.length_b   1.000
_cell.length_c   1.000
_cell.angle_alpha   90.00
_cell.angle_beta   90.00
_cell.angle_gamma   90.00
#
_symmetry.space_group_name_H-M   'P 1'
#
loop_
_entity.id
_entity.type
_entity.pdbx_description
1 polymer ?
#
loop_
_entity_poly.entity_id
_entity_poly.type
_entity_poly.pdbx_seq_one_letter_code
_entity_poly.pdbx_strand_id
1 'polypeptide(L)'
;ASHGPSAITARQIAEKAGIGVGSLYEYFEDKDAIIDAASKRFVSDTVDLIKPLIPELVRLDIREAIEKLLFSFRDFLEENNQLYLRCARHAFSMDMVIYQSPINSALMELFTQYLMHHPQLLKLPNIPTVAYFYINGGIFTVVRHLSEDNPIQSFEELATVFGDILASYVEKKVELAG
;
A
#
# COMPACT_ATOMS: atom_id res chain seq x y z
N ALA A 1 -21.29 13.23 13.56
CA ALA A 1 -20.28 12.30 13.06
C ALA A 1 -19.05 12.44 13.96
N SER A 2 -18.79 11.44 14.80
CA SER A 2 -17.65 11.42 15.70
C SER A 2 -16.39 11.17 14.89
N HIS A 3 -15.58 12.20 14.72
CA HIS A 3 -14.23 12.05 14.17
C HIS A 3 -13.37 11.40 15.27
N GLY A 4 -13.10 10.12 15.15
CA GLY A 4 -12.22 9.43 16.05
C GLY A 4 -10.78 10.02 16.03
N PRO A 5 -9.93 9.76 17.03
CA PRO A 5 -8.58 10.30 17.15
C PRO A 5 -7.65 9.99 15.96
N SER A 6 -8.10 9.19 15.01
CA SER A 6 -7.36 8.74 13.84
C SER A 6 -7.68 9.48 12.53
N ALA A 7 -8.58 10.48 12.52
CA ALA A 7 -8.95 11.20 11.31
C ALA A 7 -7.85 12.22 10.91
N ILE A 8 -7.61 12.37 9.59
CA ILE A 8 -6.80 13.47 9.03
C ILE A 8 -7.40 14.81 9.45
N THR A 9 -6.55 15.76 9.81
CA THR A 9 -6.96 17.12 10.13
C THR A 9 -6.28 18.14 9.20
N ALA A 10 -6.98 19.25 8.90
CA ALA A 10 -6.41 20.37 8.15
C ALA A 10 -5.12 20.90 8.79
N ARG A 11 -5.02 20.85 10.13
CA ARG A 11 -3.83 21.26 10.88
C ARG A 11 -2.61 20.40 10.53
N GLN A 12 -2.75 19.08 10.48
CA GLN A 12 -1.65 18.16 10.14
C GLN A 12 -1.20 18.34 8.68
N ILE A 13 -2.14 18.61 7.78
CA ILE A 13 -1.83 18.90 6.38
C ILE A 13 -1.06 20.21 6.26
N ALA A 14 -1.49 21.27 6.96
CA ALA A 14 -0.84 22.57 6.98
C ALA A 14 0.59 22.47 7.54
N GLU A 15 0.76 21.75 8.65
CA GLU A 15 2.05 21.48 9.29
C GLU A 15 3.03 20.78 8.32
N LYS A 16 2.56 19.75 7.61
CA LYS A 16 3.33 19.05 6.58
C LYS A 16 3.71 19.98 5.41
N ALA A 17 2.78 20.82 5.00
CA ALA A 17 3.01 21.80 3.92
C ALA A 17 3.87 23.00 4.37
N GLY A 18 4.18 23.13 5.65
CA GLY A 18 4.95 24.27 6.19
C GLY A 18 4.20 25.60 6.14
N ILE A 19 2.85 25.58 6.17
CA ILE A 19 1.99 26.78 6.09
C ILE A 19 1.04 26.86 7.27
N GLY A 20 0.45 28.04 7.49
CA GLY A 20 -0.61 28.22 8.48
C GLY A 20 -1.92 27.55 8.06
N VAL A 21 -2.72 27.08 9.01
CA VAL A 21 -4.05 26.48 8.73
C VAL A 21 -4.95 27.51 8.01
N GLY A 22 -4.86 28.80 8.35
CA GLY A 22 -5.61 29.86 7.66
C GLY A 22 -5.30 29.90 6.16
N SER A 23 -4.03 29.73 5.80
CA SER A 23 -3.60 29.71 4.39
C SER A 23 -4.18 28.53 3.59
N LEU A 24 -4.47 27.38 4.23
CA LEU A 24 -5.17 26.29 3.54
C LEU A 24 -6.58 26.73 3.09
N TYR A 25 -7.31 27.42 3.95
CA TYR A 25 -8.67 27.86 3.66
C TYR A 25 -8.75 29.04 2.68
N GLU A 26 -7.62 29.64 2.31
CA GLU A 26 -7.54 30.57 1.17
C GLU A 26 -7.59 29.85 -0.19
N TYR A 27 -7.16 28.58 -0.22
CA TYR A 27 -7.08 27.75 -1.43
C TYR A 27 -8.14 26.66 -1.53
N PHE A 28 -8.72 26.26 -0.40
CA PHE A 28 -9.69 25.16 -0.32
C PHE A 28 -10.98 25.65 0.33
N GLU A 29 -12.11 25.33 -0.28
CA GLU A 29 -13.43 25.78 0.18
C GLU A 29 -13.78 25.23 1.57
N ASP A 30 -13.38 23.99 1.85
CA ASP A 30 -13.69 23.33 3.11
C ASP A 30 -12.63 22.27 3.49
N LYS A 31 -12.87 21.62 4.63
CA LYS A 31 -12.00 20.56 5.16
C LYS A 31 -11.96 19.33 4.23
N ASP A 32 -13.06 19.01 3.58
CA ASP A 32 -13.16 17.80 2.75
C ASP A 32 -12.36 17.98 1.47
N ALA A 33 -12.35 19.18 0.88
CA ALA A 33 -11.49 19.54 -0.24
C ALA A 33 -9.99 19.43 0.12
N ILE A 34 -9.61 19.84 1.34
CA ILE A 34 -8.23 19.67 1.85
C ILE A 34 -7.86 18.20 1.96
N ILE A 35 -8.74 17.38 2.54
CA ILE A 35 -8.52 15.94 2.73
C ILE A 35 -8.44 15.21 1.38
N ASP A 36 -9.30 15.58 0.43
CA ASP A 36 -9.29 15.04 -0.93
C ASP A 36 -7.95 15.34 -1.64
N ALA A 37 -7.49 16.58 -1.58
CA ALA A 37 -6.20 16.96 -2.16
C ALA A 37 -5.02 16.20 -1.50
N ALA A 38 -5.02 16.06 -0.18
CA ALA A 38 -4.00 15.29 0.54
C ALA A 38 -4.04 13.80 0.18
N SER A 39 -5.22 13.23 0.02
CA SER A 39 -5.40 11.82 -0.39
C SER A 39 -4.93 11.59 -1.82
N LYS A 40 -5.22 12.50 -2.74
CA LYS A 40 -4.71 12.46 -4.12
C LYS A 40 -3.18 12.55 -4.15
N ARG A 41 -2.59 13.42 -3.34
CA ARG A 41 -1.14 13.55 -3.23
C ARG A 41 -0.52 12.26 -2.67
N PHE A 42 -1.07 11.70 -1.60
CA PHE A 42 -0.66 10.41 -1.05
C PHE A 42 -0.68 9.29 -2.10
N VAL A 43 -1.76 9.20 -2.91
CA VAL A 43 -1.88 8.22 -3.99
C VAL A 43 -0.78 8.38 -5.03
N SER A 44 -0.52 9.64 -5.47
CA SER A 44 0.56 9.93 -6.41
C SER A 44 1.92 9.50 -5.85
N ASP A 45 2.22 9.89 -4.62
CA ASP A 45 3.50 9.57 -3.97
C ASP A 45 3.65 8.06 -3.71
N THR A 46 2.56 7.34 -3.49
CA THR A 46 2.58 5.87 -3.39
C THR A 46 2.92 5.21 -4.73
N VAL A 47 2.38 5.72 -5.83
CA VAL A 47 2.74 5.24 -7.18
C VAL A 47 4.21 5.54 -7.48
N ASP A 48 4.68 6.73 -7.09
CA ASP A 48 6.08 7.16 -7.25
C ASP A 48 7.05 6.35 -6.35
N LEU A 49 6.57 5.77 -5.24
CA LEU A 49 7.31 4.78 -4.45
C LEU A 49 7.42 3.43 -5.19
N ILE A 50 6.30 2.91 -5.70
CA ILE A 50 6.23 1.55 -6.26
C ILE A 50 7.01 1.44 -7.56
N LYS A 51 6.83 2.35 -8.51
CA LYS A 51 7.40 2.24 -9.86
C LYS A 51 8.92 2.10 -9.90
N PRO A 52 9.71 2.90 -9.17
CA PRO A 52 11.16 2.75 -9.15
C PRO A 52 11.66 1.43 -8.54
N LEU A 53 10.85 0.77 -7.70
CA LEU A 53 11.21 -0.51 -7.10
C LEU A 53 11.06 -1.68 -8.08
N ILE A 54 10.23 -1.57 -9.11
CA ILE A 54 9.90 -2.67 -10.02
C ILE A 54 11.16 -3.35 -10.61
N PRO A 55 12.15 -2.63 -11.17
CA PRO A 55 13.33 -3.28 -11.79
C PRO A 55 14.17 -4.11 -10.81
N GLU A 56 14.12 -3.80 -9.53
CA GLU A 56 14.78 -4.58 -8.49
C GLU A 56 13.91 -5.75 -8.05
N LEU A 57 12.66 -5.50 -7.71
CA LEU A 57 11.73 -6.52 -7.19
C LEU A 57 11.55 -7.70 -8.13
N VAL A 58 11.52 -7.47 -9.44
CA VAL A 58 11.35 -8.54 -10.44
C VAL A 58 12.53 -9.50 -10.54
N ARG A 59 13.68 -9.17 -9.94
CA ARG A 59 14.88 -10.00 -9.92
C ARG A 59 15.03 -10.83 -8.65
N LEU A 60 14.28 -10.48 -7.62
CA LEU A 60 14.28 -11.18 -6.33
C LEU A 60 13.39 -12.42 -6.41
N ASP A 61 13.62 -13.39 -5.51
CA ASP A 61 12.62 -14.41 -5.31
C ASP A 61 11.32 -13.81 -4.73
N ILE A 62 10.25 -14.58 -4.78
CA ILE A 62 8.91 -14.05 -4.45
C ILE A 62 8.81 -13.61 -2.98
N ARG A 63 9.50 -14.30 -2.06
CA ARG A 63 9.51 -13.97 -0.63
C ARG A 63 10.24 -12.65 -0.41
N GLU A 64 11.46 -12.54 -0.90
CA GLU A 64 12.28 -11.34 -0.80
C GLU A 64 11.59 -10.13 -1.46
N ALA A 65 10.97 -10.32 -2.63
CA ALA A 65 10.24 -9.25 -3.33
C ALA A 65 9.06 -8.74 -2.50
N ILE A 66 8.27 -9.64 -1.89
CA ILE A 66 7.14 -9.28 -1.03
C ILE A 66 7.63 -8.57 0.24
N GLU A 67 8.60 -9.12 0.94
CA GLU A 67 9.15 -8.50 2.15
C GLU A 67 9.67 -7.10 1.86
N LYS A 68 10.47 -6.93 0.82
CA LYS A 68 11.00 -5.62 0.43
C LYS A 68 9.90 -4.61 0.10
N LEU A 69 8.87 -5.03 -0.65
CA LEU A 69 7.74 -4.17 -0.97
C LEU A 69 6.98 -3.73 0.29
N LEU A 70 6.71 -4.68 1.20
CA LEU A 70 5.99 -4.40 2.44
C LEU A 70 6.77 -3.47 3.37
N PHE A 71 8.09 -3.68 3.52
CA PHE A 71 8.96 -2.80 4.30
C PHE A 71 9.03 -1.39 3.69
N SER A 72 9.21 -1.29 2.38
CA SER A 72 9.22 0.00 1.69
C SER A 72 7.92 0.77 1.88
N PHE A 73 6.79 0.07 1.84
CA PHE A 73 5.48 0.68 2.06
C PHE A 73 5.27 1.08 3.53
N ARG A 74 5.69 0.26 4.50
CA ARG A 74 5.67 0.61 5.93
C ARG A 74 6.45 1.90 6.17
N ASP A 75 7.71 1.94 5.74
CA ASP A 75 8.61 3.07 5.97
C ASP A 75 8.02 4.37 5.38
N PHE A 76 7.46 4.28 4.18
CA PHE A 76 6.75 5.38 3.54
C PHE A 76 5.53 5.86 4.34
N LEU A 77 4.73 4.93 4.92
CA LEU A 77 3.55 5.28 5.71
C LEU A 77 3.91 5.90 7.07
N GLU A 78 5.04 5.49 7.66
CA GLU A 78 5.51 5.98 8.96
C GLU A 78 6.22 7.33 8.87
N GLU A 79 6.69 7.70 7.68
CA GLU A 79 7.26 9.03 7.45
C GLU A 79 6.28 10.16 7.77
N ASN A 80 6.83 11.35 8.06
CA ASN A 80 6.06 12.59 8.21
C ASN A 80 4.98 12.54 9.30
N ASN A 81 5.34 12.09 10.51
CA ASN A 81 4.44 12.05 11.67
C ASN A 81 3.14 11.25 11.39
N GLN A 82 3.25 10.14 10.66
CA GLN A 82 2.13 9.26 10.31
C GLN A 82 1.03 9.92 9.45
N LEU A 83 1.31 11.04 8.81
CA LEU A 83 0.31 11.68 7.94
C LEU A 83 -0.11 10.74 6.81
N TYR A 84 0.86 10.04 6.20
CA TYR A 84 0.58 9.10 5.11
C TYR A 84 -0.20 7.87 5.59
N LEU A 85 0.05 7.38 6.78
CA LEU A 85 -0.77 6.32 7.37
C LEU A 85 -2.25 6.78 7.53
N ARG A 86 -2.47 8.03 7.93
CA ARG A 86 -3.83 8.60 8.02
C ARG A 86 -4.49 8.77 6.65
N CYS A 87 -3.72 9.22 5.64
CA CYS A 87 -4.19 9.29 4.26
C CYS A 87 -4.53 7.88 3.73
N ALA A 88 -3.69 6.88 4.00
CA ALA A 88 -3.93 5.49 3.62
C ALA A 88 -5.23 4.96 4.22
N ARG A 89 -5.46 5.18 5.51
CA ARG A 89 -6.71 4.77 6.19
C ARG A 89 -7.96 5.38 5.55
N HIS A 90 -7.86 6.63 5.10
CA HIS A 90 -8.95 7.29 4.38
C HIS A 90 -9.09 6.73 2.96
N ALA A 91 -8.00 6.67 2.19
CA ALA A 91 -8.01 6.21 0.80
C ALA A 91 -8.41 4.74 0.64
N PHE A 92 -8.08 3.88 1.61
CA PHE A 92 -8.44 2.46 1.62
C PHE A 92 -9.71 2.13 2.40
N SER A 93 -10.49 3.13 2.83
CA SER A 93 -11.85 2.88 3.32
C SER A 93 -12.75 2.39 2.18
N MET A 94 -13.75 1.58 2.51
CA MET A 94 -14.60 0.93 1.49
C MET A 94 -15.33 1.91 0.56
N ASP A 95 -15.54 3.14 1.02
CA ASP A 95 -16.28 4.18 0.26
C ASP A 95 -15.38 4.96 -0.72
N MET A 96 -14.06 4.71 -0.72
CA MET A 96 -13.07 5.53 -1.42
C MET A 96 -12.32 4.77 -2.54
N VAL A 97 -13.01 3.90 -3.26
CA VAL A 97 -12.44 3.05 -4.33
C VAL A 97 -11.68 3.87 -5.40
N ILE A 98 -12.09 5.10 -5.64
CA ILE A 98 -11.47 5.98 -6.66
C ILE A 98 -9.99 6.25 -6.37
N TYR A 99 -9.59 6.32 -5.09
CA TYR A 99 -8.19 6.52 -4.71
C TYR A 99 -7.34 5.26 -4.83
N GLN A 100 -7.96 4.09 -4.82
CA GLN A 100 -7.26 2.81 -4.88
C GLN A 100 -6.80 2.46 -6.30
N SER A 101 -7.52 2.94 -7.32
CA SER A 101 -7.29 2.56 -8.71
C SER A 101 -5.86 2.81 -9.22
N PRO A 102 -5.21 3.98 -9.01
CA PRO A 102 -3.84 4.19 -9.48
C PRO A 102 -2.81 3.29 -8.77
N ILE A 103 -2.98 3.06 -7.46
CA ILE A 103 -2.11 2.18 -6.67
C ILE A 103 -2.27 0.74 -7.14
N ASN A 104 -3.51 0.27 -7.29
CA ASN A 104 -3.78 -1.06 -7.82
C ASN A 104 -3.19 -1.25 -9.22
N SER A 105 -3.26 -0.22 -10.08
CA SER A 105 -2.66 -0.26 -11.41
C SER A 105 -1.13 -0.39 -11.35
N ALA A 106 -0.46 0.34 -10.47
CA ALA A 106 0.99 0.24 -10.29
C ALA A 106 1.42 -1.13 -9.73
N LEU A 107 0.65 -1.69 -8.79
CA LEU A 107 0.90 -3.04 -8.26
C LEU A 107 0.59 -4.14 -9.29
N MET A 108 -0.42 -3.96 -10.13
CA MET A 108 -0.67 -4.87 -11.24
C MET A 108 0.41 -4.78 -12.33
N GLU A 109 0.99 -3.61 -12.54
CA GLU A 109 2.16 -3.44 -13.41
C GLU A 109 3.36 -4.21 -12.85
N LEU A 110 3.69 -4.02 -11.58
CA LEU A 110 4.72 -4.80 -10.88
C LEU A 110 4.47 -6.31 -11.04
N PHE A 111 3.26 -6.75 -10.76
CA PHE A 111 2.89 -8.16 -10.84
C PHE A 111 3.07 -8.71 -12.26
N THR A 112 2.62 -7.97 -13.28
CA THR A 112 2.78 -8.37 -14.68
C THR A 112 4.25 -8.48 -15.07
N GLN A 113 5.08 -7.51 -14.69
CA GLN A 113 6.51 -7.54 -14.95
C GLN A 113 7.20 -8.69 -14.20
N TYR A 114 6.76 -8.97 -12.96
CA TYR A 114 7.27 -10.11 -12.20
C TYR A 114 6.99 -11.44 -12.91
N LEU A 115 5.77 -11.64 -13.42
CA LEU A 115 5.42 -12.84 -14.20
C LEU A 115 6.26 -12.96 -15.48
N MET A 116 6.56 -11.86 -16.14
CA MET A 116 7.41 -11.87 -17.36
C MET A 116 8.86 -12.28 -17.06
N HIS A 117 9.38 -11.97 -15.87
CA HIS A 117 10.70 -12.39 -15.41
C HIS A 117 10.71 -13.82 -14.83
N HIS A 118 9.55 -14.33 -14.45
CA HIS A 118 9.38 -15.68 -13.87
C HIS A 118 8.35 -16.49 -14.66
N PRO A 119 8.64 -16.88 -15.93
CA PRO A 119 7.64 -17.48 -16.84
C PRO A 119 7.07 -18.81 -16.34
N GLN A 120 7.73 -19.51 -15.43
CA GLN A 120 7.20 -20.70 -14.76
C GLN A 120 5.90 -20.41 -14.00
N LEU A 121 5.72 -19.17 -13.53
CA LEU A 121 4.53 -18.75 -12.80
C LEU A 121 3.29 -18.60 -13.71
N LEU A 122 3.48 -18.43 -15.02
CA LEU A 122 2.38 -18.35 -15.98
C LEU A 122 1.56 -19.65 -16.07
N LYS A 123 2.10 -20.75 -15.58
CA LYS A 123 1.41 -22.05 -15.50
C LYS A 123 0.46 -22.15 -14.30
N LEU A 124 0.52 -21.21 -13.37
CA LEU A 124 -0.33 -21.23 -12.17
C LEU A 124 -1.80 -21.04 -12.54
N PRO A 125 -2.72 -21.79 -11.93
CA PRO A 125 -4.15 -21.55 -12.10
C PRO A 125 -4.57 -20.27 -11.37
N ASN A 126 -5.56 -19.57 -11.91
CA ASN A 126 -6.22 -18.44 -11.24
C ASN A 126 -5.29 -17.28 -10.88
N ILE A 127 -4.22 -17.03 -11.64
CA ILE A 127 -3.27 -15.93 -11.43
C ILE A 127 -3.96 -14.59 -11.11
N PRO A 128 -4.97 -14.13 -11.87
CA PRO A 128 -5.63 -12.86 -11.56
C PRO A 128 -6.28 -12.83 -10.17
N THR A 129 -6.87 -13.94 -9.75
CA THR A 129 -7.51 -14.06 -8.42
C THR A 129 -6.47 -14.02 -7.30
N VAL A 130 -5.33 -14.70 -7.49
CA VAL A 130 -4.21 -14.68 -6.55
C VAL A 130 -3.65 -13.26 -6.42
N ALA A 131 -3.41 -12.58 -7.55
CA ALA A 131 -2.95 -11.19 -7.55
C ALA A 131 -3.94 -10.27 -6.83
N TYR A 132 -5.22 -10.36 -7.14
CA TYR A 132 -6.28 -9.58 -6.48
C TYR A 132 -6.26 -9.76 -4.96
N PHE A 133 -6.19 -11.01 -4.50
CA PHE A 133 -6.16 -11.34 -3.07
C PHE A 133 -4.93 -10.76 -2.38
N TYR A 134 -3.73 -10.97 -2.95
CA TYR A 134 -2.48 -10.53 -2.32
C TYR A 134 -2.30 -9.02 -2.38
N ILE A 135 -2.70 -8.35 -3.45
CA ILE A 135 -2.62 -6.88 -3.55
C ILE A 135 -3.53 -6.24 -2.50
N ASN A 136 -4.81 -6.61 -2.49
CA ASN A 136 -5.77 -5.99 -1.57
C ASN A 136 -5.53 -6.44 -0.11
N GLY A 137 -5.23 -7.73 0.09
CA GLY A 137 -4.90 -8.28 1.40
C GLY A 137 -3.64 -7.65 2.00
N GLY A 138 -2.58 -7.49 1.21
CA GLY A 138 -1.33 -6.87 1.63
C GLY A 138 -1.52 -5.41 2.06
N ILE A 139 -2.16 -4.60 1.22
CA ILE A 139 -2.45 -3.20 1.55
C ILE A 139 -3.24 -3.11 2.85
N PHE A 140 -4.36 -3.84 2.93
CA PHE A 140 -5.21 -3.80 4.12
C PHE A 140 -4.46 -4.26 5.37
N THR A 141 -3.67 -5.32 5.27
CA THR A 141 -2.92 -5.88 6.39
C THR A 141 -1.87 -4.91 6.92
N VAL A 142 -1.09 -4.26 6.04
CA VAL A 142 -0.11 -3.25 6.44
C VAL A 142 -0.79 -2.05 7.11
N VAL A 143 -1.78 -1.47 6.46
CA VAL A 143 -2.48 -0.29 7.01
C VAL A 143 -3.17 -0.62 8.34
N ARG A 144 -3.74 -1.82 8.47
CA ARG A 144 -4.37 -2.29 9.70
C ARG A 144 -3.34 -2.46 10.81
N HIS A 145 -2.24 -3.17 10.57
CA HIS A 145 -1.18 -3.42 11.53
C HIS A 145 -0.58 -2.12 12.08
N LEU A 146 -0.19 -1.20 11.20
CA LEU A 146 0.37 0.10 11.58
C LEU A 146 -0.63 1.03 12.27
N SER A 147 -1.91 0.70 12.22
CA SER A 147 -2.99 1.46 12.89
C SER A 147 -3.34 0.93 14.28
N GLU A 148 -2.74 -0.16 14.70
CA GLU A 148 -2.95 -0.74 16.03
C GLU A 148 -1.95 -0.17 17.03
N ASP A 149 -2.42 0.24 18.21
CA ASP A 149 -1.54 0.77 19.27
C ASP A 149 -0.65 -0.33 19.85
N ASN A 150 -1.11 -1.57 19.89
CA ASN A 150 -0.40 -2.73 20.41
C ASN A 150 -0.68 -3.97 19.52
N PRO A 151 -0.02 -4.08 18.37
CA PRO A 151 -0.17 -5.24 17.51
C PRO A 151 0.33 -6.52 18.19
N ILE A 152 -0.35 -7.65 17.97
CA ILE A 152 -0.02 -8.95 18.59
C ILE A 152 1.33 -9.47 18.06
N GLN A 153 1.62 -9.24 16.77
CA GLN A 153 2.85 -9.65 16.07
C GLN A 153 3.68 -8.44 15.68
N SER A 154 4.99 -8.65 15.47
CA SER A 154 5.84 -7.61 14.88
C SER A 154 5.55 -7.43 13.39
N PHE A 155 5.94 -6.28 12.82
CA PHE A 155 5.81 -6.06 11.37
C PHE A 155 6.72 -7.01 10.59
N GLU A 156 7.88 -7.33 11.11
CA GLU A 156 8.85 -8.27 10.55
C GLU A 156 8.22 -9.65 10.41
N GLU A 157 7.62 -10.16 11.49
CA GLU A 157 6.93 -11.46 11.49
C GLU A 157 5.77 -11.47 10.47
N LEU A 158 4.99 -10.40 10.44
CA LEU A 158 3.89 -10.25 9.48
C LEU A 158 4.37 -10.28 8.03
N ALA A 159 5.43 -9.53 7.70
CA ALA A 159 5.98 -9.47 6.34
C ALA A 159 6.54 -10.82 5.90
N THR A 160 7.30 -11.48 6.78
CA THR A 160 7.88 -12.81 6.52
C THR A 160 6.78 -13.85 6.30
N VAL A 161 5.79 -13.94 7.18
CA VAL A 161 4.69 -14.90 7.03
C VAL A 161 3.86 -14.62 5.77
N PHE A 162 3.63 -13.36 5.43
CA PHE A 162 2.91 -13.01 4.21
C PHE A 162 3.66 -13.47 2.94
N GLY A 163 4.98 -13.28 2.91
CA GLY A 163 5.85 -13.77 1.84
C GLY A 163 5.90 -15.30 1.77
N ASP A 164 6.02 -15.98 2.91
CA ASP A 164 6.06 -17.44 3.02
C ASP A 164 4.79 -18.10 2.51
N ILE A 165 3.62 -17.56 2.84
CA ILE A 165 2.32 -18.10 2.38
C ILE A 165 2.26 -18.05 0.85
N LEU A 166 2.64 -16.91 0.22
CA LEU A 166 2.64 -16.79 -1.23
C LEU A 166 3.67 -17.73 -1.87
N ALA A 167 4.90 -17.76 -1.35
CA ALA A 167 5.95 -18.64 -1.87
C ALA A 167 5.53 -20.11 -1.81
N SER A 168 5.03 -20.57 -0.67
CA SER A 168 4.55 -21.95 -0.49
C SER A 168 3.39 -22.30 -1.42
N TYR A 169 2.46 -21.35 -1.63
CA TYR A 169 1.37 -21.55 -2.60
C TYR A 169 1.91 -21.74 -4.01
N VAL A 170 2.85 -20.88 -4.42
CA VAL A 170 3.46 -20.89 -5.75
C VAL A 170 4.24 -22.20 -5.97
N GLU A 171 5.14 -22.54 -5.05
CA GLU A 171 5.97 -23.74 -5.12
C GLU A 171 5.11 -25.01 -5.30
N LYS A 172 4.13 -25.19 -4.42
CA LYS A 172 3.21 -26.33 -4.47
C LYS A 172 2.42 -26.41 -5.77
N LYS A 173 2.02 -25.27 -6.34
CA LYS A 173 1.24 -25.25 -7.59
C LYS A 173 2.10 -25.47 -8.82
N VAL A 174 3.34 -24.98 -8.82
CA VAL A 174 4.32 -25.22 -9.90
C VAL A 174 4.68 -26.72 -9.94
N GLU A 175 4.94 -27.36 -8.78
CA GLU A 175 5.20 -28.79 -8.68
C GLU A 175 4.04 -29.66 -9.23
N LEU A 176 2.80 -29.27 -8.98
CA LEU A 176 1.62 -29.99 -9.46
C LEU A 176 1.33 -29.79 -10.96
N ALA A 177 1.94 -28.77 -11.58
CA ALA A 177 1.73 -28.42 -12.99
C ALA A 177 2.83 -28.96 -13.92
N GLY A 178 3.93 -29.49 -13.37
CA GLY A 178 5.06 -30.11 -14.10
C GLY A 178 4.92 -31.59 -14.19
#